data_712f781d5748febd40503bc64be9859d
#
_entry.id   712f781d5748febd40503bc64be9859d
#
_cell.length_a   1.000
_cell.length_b   1.000
_cell.length_c   1.000
_cell.angle_alpha   90.00
_cell.angle_beta   90.00
_cell.angle_gamma   90.00
#
_symmetry.space_group_name_H-M   'P 1'
#
loop_
_entity.id
_entity.type
_entity.pdbx_description
1 polymer ?
#
loop_
_entity_poly.entity_id
_entity_poly.type
_entity_poly.pdbx_seq_one_letter_code
_entity_poly.pdbx_strand_id
1 'polypeptide(L)'
;RDRLLLTKDATIREIHHRVKNNLQTISSLLRLQARRLESVEAKEAVAESVRRIRTIALVHETLSREPGEDIAFIEIVRPLLRLVEEGLQSADRPVQFAVKGDGGRMPATVATPLSVVILELLQNAVDHGFPEGSAGGSVVVTLSHDEDALYVRVLNNGIGLSPTFDFSSATG
;
A
#
# COMPACT_ATOMS: atom_id res chain seq x y z
N ARG A 1 1.83 -30.99 23.42
CA ARG A 1 2.05 -30.51 22.02
C ARG A 1 1.17 -29.30 21.74
N ASP A 2 -0.12 -29.34 22.01
CA ASP A 2 -1.08 -28.24 21.75
C ASP A 2 -0.79 -26.98 22.57
N ARG A 3 -0.33 -27.11 23.81
CA ARG A 3 0.00 -26.00 24.68
C ARG A 3 1.24 -25.20 24.20
N LEU A 4 2.20 -25.87 23.56
CA LEU A 4 3.38 -25.24 22.97
C LEU A 4 3.04 -24.49 21.68
N LEU A 5 2.11 -25.01 20.87
CA LEU A 5 1.62 -24.35 19.66
C LEU A 5 0.85 -23.06 20.01
N LEU A 6 -0.08 -23.12 20.97
CA LEU A 6 -0.82 -21.96 21.44
C LEU A 6 0.08 -20.85 21.99
N THR A 7 1.18 -21.22 22.68
CA THR A 7 2.16 -20.25 23.20
C THR A 7 2.95 -19.60 22.05
N LYS A 8 3.32 -20.37 21.03
CA LYS A 8 4.04 -19.88 19.86
C LYS A 8 3.19 -18.88 19.06
N ASP A 9 1.93 -19.19 18.81
CA ASP A 9 1.02 -18.33 18.07
C ASP A 9 0.71 -17.02 18.82
N ALA A 10 0.57 -17.09 20.13
CA ALA A 10 0.41 -15.91 20.98
C ALA A 10 1.65 -15.01 20.93
N THR A 11 2.85 -15.60 20.96
CA THR A 11 4.11 -14.84 20.86
C THR A 11 4.26 -14.17 19.50
N ILE A 12 3.93 -14.86 18.42
CA ILE A 12 3.99 -14.30 17.07
C ILE A 12 3.03 -13.12 16.94
N ARG A 13 1.79 -13.25 17.41
CA ARG A 13 0.83 -12.14 17.41
C ARG A 13 1.32 -10.94 18.19
N GLU A 14 1.90 -11.16 19.37
CA GLU A 14 2.48 -10.09 20.18
C GLU A 14 3.62 -9.38 19.45
N ILE A 15 4.48 -10.12 18.75
CA ILE A 15 5.56 -9.55 17.92
C ILE A 15 4.97 -8.66 16.81
N HIS A 16 3.96 -9.13 16.08
CA HIS A 16 3.34 -8.33 15.03
C HIS A 16 2.67 -7.06 15.57
N HIS A 17 1.99 -7.15 16.72
CA HIS A 17 1.43 -5.98 17.38
C HIS A 17 2.49 -4.95 17.78
N ARG A 18 3.61 -5.41 18.34
CA ARG A 18 4.74 -4.53 18.71
C ARG A 18 5.38 -3.89 17.48
N VAL A 19 5.58 -4.64 16.41
CA VAL A 19 6.11 -4.10 15.15
C VAL A 19 5.18 -3.01 14.61
N LYS A 20 3.87 -3.27 14.55
CA LYS A 20 2.88 -2.26 14.14
C LYS A 20 2.97 -1.00 15.00
N ASN A 21 3.01 -1.13 16.33
CA ASN A 21 3.07 0.00 17.25
C ASN A 21 4.35 0.82 17.06
N ASN A 22 5.49 0.15 16.88
CA ASN A 22 6.77 0.80 16.61
C ASN A 22 6.73 1.58 15.26
N LEU A 23 6.17 0.98 14.22
CA LEU A 23 6.03 1.61 12.92
C LEU A 23 5.09 2.84 12.96
N GLN A 24 4.02 2.78 13.74
CA GLN A 24 3.13 3.93 13.98
C GLN A 24 3.86 5.07 14.70
N THR A 25 4.68 4.75 15.70
CA THR A 25 5.50 5.74 16.42
C THR A 25 6.51 6.39 15.48
N ILE A 26 7.23 5.61 14.68
CA ILE A 26 8.17 6.11 13.67
C ILE A 26 7.46 7.04 12.68
N SER A 27 6.30 6.64 12.17
CA SER A 27 5.50 7.45 11.25
C SER A 27 5.11 8.80 11.87
N SER A 28 4.73 8.82 13.15
CA SER A 28 4.38 10.04 13.86
C SER A 28 5.57 10.97 14.05
N LEU A 29 6.73 10.41 14.40
CA LEU A 29 7.98 11.18 14.53
C LEU A 29 8.42 11.77 13.19
N LEU A 30 8.35 11.01 12.11
CA LEU A 30 8.68 11.49 10.77
C LEU A 30 7.76 12.65 10.34
N ARG A 31 6.46 12.58 10.63
CA ARG A 31 5.53 13.68 10.35
C ARG A 31 5.87 14.94 11.14
N LEU A 32 6.26 14.79 12.41
CA LEU A 32 6.71 15.93 13.21
C LEU A 32 7.98 16.56 12.64
N GLN A 33 8.91 15.75 12.17
CA GLN A 33 10.12 16.23 11.51
C GLN A 33 9.80 16.94 10.18
N ALA A 34 8.89 16.39 9.39
CA ALA A 34 8.47 16.98 8.12
C ALA A 34 7.92 18.41 8.26
N ARG A 35 7.27 18.73 9.39
CA ARG A 35 6.79 20.10 9.66
C ARG A 35 7.88 21.13 9.77
N ARG A 36 9.11 20.73 10.08
CA ARG A 36 10.29 21.60 10.25
C ARG A 36 11.12 21.74 8.98
N LEU A 37 10.83 20.93 7.97
CA LEU A 37 11.51 21.00 6.68
C LEU A 37 10.99 22.22 5.91
N GLU A 38 11.87 22.89 5.19
CA GLU A 38 11.52 24.03 4.34
C GLU A 38 11.33 23.60 2.88
N SER A 39 12.13 22.65 2.39
CA SER A 39 12.05 22.13 1.03
C SER A 39 10.78 21.31 0.81
N VAL A 40 10.07 21.58 -0.27
CA VAL A 40 8.88 20.84 -0.70
C VAL A 40 9.28 19.40 -1.04
N GLU A 41 10.38 19.20 -1.77
CA GLU A 41 10.88 17.88 -2.15
C GLU A 41 11.22 17.03 -0.92
N ALA A 42 11.83 17.64 0.11
CA ALA A 42 12.13 16.94 1.35
C ALA A 42 10.85 16.54 2.12
N LYS A 43 9.83 17.39 2.12
CA LYS A 43 8.51 17.05 2.69
C LYS A 43 7.85 15.88 1.96
N GLU A 44 7.90 15.89 0.64
CA GLU A 44 7.35 14.82 -0.21
C GLU A 44 8.06 13.49 0.03
N ALA A 45 9.41 13.50 0.08
CA ALA A 45 10.18 12.29 0.37
C ALA A 45 9.86 11.69 1.75
N VAL A 46 9.67 12.54 2.77
CA VAL A 46 9.24 12.07 4.09
C VAL A 46 7.80 11.55 4.05
N ALA A 47 6.89 12.22 3.36
CA ALA A 47 5.51 11.77 3.21
C ALA A 47 5.43 10.40 2.53
N GLU A 48 6.24 10.16 1.49
CA GLU A 48 6.37 8.87 0.82
C GLU A 48 6.89 7.79 1.78
N SER A 49 7.94 8.08 2.55
CA SER A 49 8.47 7.17 3.56
C SER A 49 7.40 6.79 4.60
N VAL A 50 6.61 7.76 5.06
CA VAL A 50 5.50 7.52 5.98
C VAL A 50 4.43 6.61 5.35
N ARG A 51 4.09 6.82 4.08
CA ARG A 51 3.14 5.94 3.36
C ARG A 51 3.63 4.49 3.31
N ARG A 52 4.90 4.27 2.95
CA ARG A 52 5.52 2.93 2.92
C ARG A 52 5.51 2.25 4.29
N ILE A 53 5.86 2.99 5.35
CA ILE A 53 5.84 2.49 6.73
C ILE A 53 4.42 2.09 7.14
N ARG A 54 3.40 2.88 6.81
CA ARG A 54 1.98 2.57 7.11
C ARG A 54 1.53 1.31 6.37
N THR A 55 1.97 1.10 5.14
CA THR A 55 1.69 -0.11 4.37
C THR A 55 2.28 -1.35 5.02
N ILE A 56 3.54 -1.28 5.47
CA ILE A 56 4.19 -2.38 6.18
C ILE A 56 3.44 -2.68 7.49
N ALA A 57 3.05 -1.64 8.24
CA ALA A 57 2.27 -1.80 9.47
C ALA A 57 0.91 -2.48 9.23
N LEU A 58 0.25 -2.15 8.11
CA LEU A 58 -1.00 -2.78 7.70
C LEU A 58 -0.84 -4.28 7.42
N VAL A 59 0.23 -4.66 6.71
CA VAL A 59 0.53 -6.08 6.47
C VAL A 59 0.75 -6.83 7.77
N HIS A 60 1.54 -6.25 8.70
CA HIS A 60 1.75 -6.85 10.01
C HIS A 60 0.48 -6.97 10.85
N GLU A 61 -0.46 -6.04 10.72
CA GLU A 61 -1.77 -6.12 11.36
C GLU A 61 -2.60 -7.27 10.81
N THR A 62 -2.59 -7.44 9.50
CA THR A 62 -3.31 -8.55 8.83
C THR A 62 -2.76 -9.91 9.26
N LEU A 63 -1.42 -10.04 9.35
CA LEU A 63 -0.74 -11.22 9.88
C LEU A 63 -1.12 -11.56 11.32
N SER A 64 -1.42 -10.55 12.13
CA SER A 64 -1.80 -10.74 13.53
C SER A 64 -3.20 -11.32 13.69
N ARG A 65 -4.08 -11.11 12.73
CA ARG A 65 -5.48 -11.57 12.75
C ARG A 65 -5.63 -13.02 12.31
N GLU A 66 -4.85 -13.43 11.33
CA GLU A 66 -4.85 -14.78 10.80
C GLU A 66 -3.55 -15.50 11.17
N PRO A 67 -3.54 -16.31 12.25
CA PRO A 67 -2.39 -17.15 12.55
C PRO A 67 -2.31 -18.28 11.52
N GLY A 68 -1.43 -18.12 10.56
CA GLY A 68 -1.21 -19.06 9.47
C GLY A 68 0.01 -18.64 8.66
N GLU A 69 0.49 -19.54 7.81
CA GLU A 69 1.67 -19.27 6.99
C GLU A 69 1.36 -18.32 5.81
N ASP A 70 0.10 -18.32 5.33
CA ASP A 70 -0.33 -17.58 4.15
C ASP A 70 -1.44 -16.57 4.46
N ILE A 71 -1.40 -15.44 3.76
CA ILE A 71 -2.35 -14.34 3.88
C ILE A 71 -3.24 -14.29 2.64
N ALA A 72 -4.54 -14.11 2.82
CA ALA A 72 -5.43 -13.76 1.72
C ALA A 72 -5.08 -12.35 1.20
N PHE A 73 -4.54 -12.26 -0.01
CA PHE A 73 -3.99 -11.00 -0.52
C PHE A 73 -5.02 -9.88 -0.63
N ILE A 74 -6.27 -10.22 -0.88
CA ILE A 74 -7.39 -9.26 -0.91
C ILE A 74 -7.59 -8.54 0.43
N GLU A 75 -7.27 -9.18 1.56
CA GLU A 75 -7.36 -8.60 2.90
C GLU A 75 -6.31 -7.50 3.15
N ILE A 76 -5.26 -7.48 2.33
CA ILE A 76 -4.25 -6.42 2.32
C ILE A 76 -4.63 -5.32 1.34
N VAL A 77 -5.04 -5.69 0.13
CA VAL A 77 -5.29 -4.74 -0.95
C VAL A 77 -6.46 -3.81 -0.64
N ARG A 78 -7.56 -4.31 -0.07
CA ARG A 78 -8.71 -3.46 0.30
C ARG A 78 -8.37 -2.34 1.28
N PRO A 79 -7.74 -2.61 2.44
CA PRO A 79 -7.30 -1.54 3.34
C PRO A 79 -6.25 -0.62 2.72
N LEU A 80 -5.40 -1.14 1.83
CA LEU A 80 -4.41 -0.36 1.11
C LEU A 80 -5.06 0.69 0.20
N LEU A 81 -6.09 0.30 -0.56
CA LEU A 81 -6.88 1.24 -1.36
C LEU A 81 -7.50 2.34 -0.49
N ARG A 82 -8.08 1.99 0.65
CA ARG A 82 -8.62 2.99 1.59
C ARG A 82 -7.55 3.94 2.11
N LEU A 83 -6.36 3.43 2.40
CA LEU A 83 -5.22 4.25 2.85
C LEU A 83 -4.84 5.30 1.81
N VAL A 84 -4.83 4.93 0.53
CA VAL A 84 -4.56 5.84 -0.59
C VAL A 84 -5.71 6.83 -0.75
N GLU A 85 -6.96 6.37 -0.73
CA GLU A 85 -8.15 7.20 -0.84
C GLU A 85 -8.23 8.26 0.27
N GLU A 86 -7.98 7.88 1.53
CA GLU A 86 -7.92 8.82 2.67
C GLU A 86 -6.80 9.86 2.52
N GLY A 87 -5.66 9.47 1.94
CA GLY A 87 -4.55 10.38 1.66
C GLY A 87 -4.83 11.41 0.56
N LEU A 88 -5.82 11.12 -0.30
CA LEU A 88 -6.22 11.94 -1.44
C LEU A 88 -7.40 12.88 -1.17
N GLN A 89 -7.91 12.95 0.06
CA GLN A 89 -9.03 13.82 0.44
C GLN A 89 -8.68 15.32 0.31
N SER A 90 -8.38 15.70 -0.91
CA SER A 90 -8.50 17.06 -1.41
C SER A 90 -9.82 17.10 -2.20
N ALA A 91 -10.73 18.01 -1.83
CA ALA A 91 -12.01 18.17 -2.50
C ALA A 91 -11.90 18.42 -4.01
N ASP A 92 -10.71 18.70 -4.48
CA ASP A 92 -10.40 19.11 -5.85
C ASP A 92 -10.10 17.95 -6.81
N ARG A 93 -9.97 16.70 -6.30
CA ARG A 93 -9.68 15.51 -7.13
C ARG A 93 -10.48 14.30 -6.68
N PRO A 94 -11.75 14.15 -7.09
CA PRO A 94 -12.56 12.99 -6.73
C PRO A 94 -12.10 11.75 -7.53
N VAL A 95 -11.18 10.96 -6.98
CA VAL A 95 -10.74 9.69 -7.55
C VAL A 95 -11.40 8.55 -6.79
N GLN A 96 -12.12 7.68 -7.50
CA GLN A 96 -12.75 6.49 -6.95
C GLN A 96 -11.84 5.28 -7.10
N PHE A 97 -11.77 4.45 -6.07
CA PHE A 97 -10.98 3.23 -6.07
C PHE A 97 -11.89 2.00 -6.00
N ALA A 98 -11.53 0.99 -6.77
CA ALA A 98 -12.19 -0.31 -6.72
C ALA A 98 -11.17 -1.44 -6.83
N VAL A 99 -11.48 -2.57 -6.18
CA VAL A 99 -10.75 -3.82 -6.34
C VAL A 99 -11.69 -4.88 -6.86
N LYS A 100 -11.22 -5.68 -7.84
CA LYS A 100 -11.95 -6.80 -8.45
C LYS A 100 -11.11 -8.06 -8.38
N GLY A 101 -11.78 -9.20 -8.20
CA GLY A 101 -11.13 -10.49 -8.19
C GLY A 101 -10.51 -10.84 -6.84
N ASP A 102 -9.69 -11.87 -6.86
CA ASP A 102 -9.04 -12.49 -5.71
C ASP A 102 -7.59 -12.80 -6.09
N GLY A 103 -6.67 -12.44 -5.24
CA GLY A 103 -5.23 -12.69 -5.41
C GLY A 103 -4.75 -13.99 -4.79
N GLY A 104 -5.66 -14.85 -4.32
CA GLY A 104 -5.29 -16.08 -3.60
C GLY A 104 -4.63 -15.81 -2.25
N ARG A 105 -3.94 -16.82 -1.75
CA ARG A 105 -3.20 -16.76 -0.49
C ARG A 105 -1.69 -16.84 -0.77
N MET A 106 -0.91 -16.12 0.02
CA MET A 106 0.55 -16.08 -0.16
C MET A 106 1.27 -15.86 1.16
N PRO A 107 2.56 -16.27 1.25
CA PRO A 107 3.38 -16.00 2.42
C PRO A 107 3.58 -14.50 2.65
N ALA A 108 3.73 -14.10 3.89
CA ALA A 108 4.03 -12.72 4.27
C ALA A 108 5.29 -12.14 3.60
N THR A 109 6.28 -13.01 3.36
CA THR A 109 7.53 -12.65 2.68
C THR A 109 7.32 -12.18 1.23
N VAL A 110 6.22 -12.59 0.60
CA VAL A 110 5.79 -12.16 -0.73
C VAL A 110 4.79 -11.00 -0.63
N ALA A 111 3.81 -11.12 0.26
CA ALA A 111 2.75 -10.13 0.42
C ALA A 111 3.27 -8.74 0.82
N THR A 112 4.29 -8.68 1.70
CA THR A 112 4.84 -7.40 2.18
C THR A 112 5.47 -6.57 1.06
N PRO A 113 6.48 -7.06 0.32
CA PRO A 113 7.07 -6.27 -0.76
C PRO A 113 6.06 -5.98 -1.89
N LEU A 114 5.18 -6.92 -2.20
CA LEU A 114 4.15 -6.72 -3.22
C LEU A 114 3.17 -5.61 -2.83
N SER A 115 2.80 -5.50 -1.57
CA SER A 115 1.95 -4.42 -1.06
C SER A 115 2.59 -3.05 -1.24
N VAL A 116 3.91 -2.94 -1.04
CA VAL A 116 4.65 -1.69 -1.29
C VAL A 116 4.64 -1.35 -2.78
N VAL A 117 4.86 -2.33 -3.66
CA VAL A 117 4.80 -2.12 -5.12
C VAL A 117 3.40 -1.64 -5.54
N ILE A 118 2.33 -2.24 -5.02
CA ILE A 118 0.97 -1.81 -5.33
C ILE A 118 0.72 -0.38 -4.83
N LEU A 119 1.18 -0.04 -3.64
CA LEU A 119 1.09 1.33 -3.13
C LEU A 119 1.72 2.33 -4.10
N GLU A 120 2.94 2.05 -4.57
CA GLU A 120 3.64 2.90 -5.53
C GLU A 120 2.87 3.02 -6.85
N LEU A 121 2.34 1.91 -7.37
CA LEU A 121 1.52 1.93 -8.60
C LEU A 121 0.24 2.75 -8.41
N LEU A 122 -0.42 2.64 -7.28
CA LEU A 122 -1.61 3.43 -6.95
C LEU A 122 -1.29 4.91 -6.84
N GLN A 123 -0.19 5.24 -6.16
CA GLN A 123 0.27 6.62 -6.02
C GLN A 123 0.61 7.22 -7.39
N ASN A 124 1.36 6.49 -8.22
CA ASN A 124 1.68 6.90 -9.58
C ASN A 124 0.41 7.11 -10.44
N ALA A 125 -0.57 6.20 -10.33
CA ALA A 125 -1.83 6.33 -11.05
C ALA A 125 -2.57 7.61 -10.69
N VAL A 126 -2.51 8.05 -9.44
CA VAL A 126 -3.14 9.28 -8.98
C VAL A 126 -2.34 10.51 -9.38
N ASP A 127 -1.06 10.55 -9.04
CA ASP A 127 -0.22 11.74 -9.20
C ASP A 127 -0.02 12.09 -10.68
N HIS A 128 0.11 11.07 -11.53
CA HIS A 128 0.32 11.25 -12.97
C HIS A 128 -0.95 11.12 -13.80
N GLY A 129 -1.93 10.35 -13.34
CA GLY A 129 -3.19 10.17 -14.05
C GLY A 129 -4.18 11.32 -13.84
N PHE A 130 -4.17 11.93 -12.67
CA PHE A 130 -5.15 12.95 -12.27
C PHE A 130 -4.46 14.18 -11.71
N PRO A 131 -3.91 15.06 -12.57
CA PRO A 131 -3.29 16.31 -12.12
C PRO A 131 -4.31 17.21 -11.41
N GLU A 132 -3.80 18.20 -10.67
CA GLU A 132 -4.63 19.19 -9.99
C GLU A 132 -5.59 19.89 -10.96
N GLY A 133 -6.85 20.04 -10.55
CA GLY A 133 -7.90 20.61 -11.40
C GLY A 133 -8.51 19.65 -12.42
N SER A 134 -8.11 18.36 -12.43
CA SER A 134 -8.79 17.36 -13.25
C SER A 134 -10.20 17.07 -12.74
N ALA A 135 -11.08 16.62 -13.65
CA ALA A 135 -12.47 16.24 -13.30
C ALA A 135 -12.57 15.01 -12.38
N GLY A 136 -11.42 14.44 -11.96
CA GLY A 136 -11.37 13.19 -11.22
C GLY A 136 -11.48 11.97 -12.15
N GLY A 137 -11.70 10.81 -11.54
CA GLY A 137 -11.81 9.57 -12.29
C GLY A 137 -11.84 8.33 -11.43
N SER A 138 -11.31 7.23 -11.96
CA SER A 138 -11.29 5.96 -11.26
C SER A 138 -9.98 5.21 -11.43
N VAL A 139 -9.60 4.49 -10.38
CA VAL A 139 -8.49 3.53 -10.38
C VAL A 139 -9.06 2.17 -9.99
N VAL A 140 -8.84 1.17 -10.82
CA VAL A 140 -9.32 -0.20 -10.60
C VAL A 140 -8.12 -1.14 -10.49
N VAL A 141 -8.04 -1.84 -9.36
CA VAL A 141 -7.10 -2.94 -9.16
C VAL A 141 -7.81 -4.24 -9.46
N THR A 142 -7.29 -5.02 -10.40
CA THR A 142 -7.79 -6.35 -10.71
C THR A 142 -6.77 -7.38 -10.28
N LEU A 143 -7.22 -8.34 -9.47
CA LEU A 143 -6.43 -9.45 -8.98
C LEU A 143 -6.93 -10.75 -9.62
N SER A 144 -6.03 -11.55 -10.15
CA SER A 144 -6.30 -12.91 -10.58
C SER A 144 -5.08 -13.78 -10.32
N HIS A 145 -5.28 -15.06 -10.11
CA HIS A 145 -4.20 -16.01 -9.88
C HIS A 145 -4.48 -17.33 -10.59
N ASP A 146 -3.45 -18.03 -10.92
CA ASP A 146 -3.46 -19.44 -11.31
C ASP A 146 -2.52 -20.23 -10.38
N GLU A 147 -2.16 -21.45 -10.77
CA GLU A 147 -1.29 -22.31 -9.95
C GLU A 147 0.13 -21.76 -9.82
N ASP A 148 0.61 -20.99 -10.79
CA ASP A 148 2.00 -20.56 -10.89
C ASP A 148 2.22 -19.07 -10.60
N ALA A 149 1.20 -18.22 -10.79
CA ALA A 149 1.37 -16.78 -10.75
C ALA A 149 0.16 -16.00 -10.21
N LEU A 150 0.46 -14.87 -9.60
CA LEU A 150 -0.48 -13.80 -9.31
C LEU A 150 -0.37 -12.72 -10.38
N TYR A 151 -1.50 -12.31 -10.92
CA TYR A 151 -1.62 -11.21 -11.87
C TYR A 151 -2.28 -10.02 -11.18
N VAL A 152 -1.58 -8.90 -11.17
CA VAL A 152 -2.08 -7.64 -10.64
C VAL A 152 -2.14 -6.63 -11.78
N ARG A 153 -3.32 -6.06 -12.01
CA ARG A 153 -3.51 -4.99 -12.98
C ARG A 153 -4.03 -3.75 -12.26
N VAL A 154 -3.33 -2.64 -12.41
CA VAL A 154 -3.78 -1.32 -11.95
C VAL A 154 -4.15 -0.51 -13.20
N LEU A 155 -5.42 -0.15 -13.32
CA LEU A 155 -5.94 0.61 -14.45
C LEU A 155 -6.54 1.93 -13.94
N ASN A 156 -6.18 3.02 -14.57
CA ASN A 156 -6.81 4.32 -14.36
C ASN A 156 -7.37 4.88 -15.67
N ASN A 157 -8.37 5.75 -15.56
CA ASN A 157 -8.96 6.47 -16.71
C ASN A 157 -8.50 7.93 -16.78
N GLY A 158 -7.35 8.23 -16.21
CA GLY A 158 -6.74 9.56 -16.25
C GLY A 158 -6.13 9.92 -17.61
N ILE A 159 -5.27 10.92 -17.62
CA ILE A 159 -4.68 11.48 -18.86
C ILE A 159 -3.71 10.52 -19.58
N GLY A 160 -3.30 9.42 -18.93
CA GLY A 160 -2.35 8.46 -19.50
C GLY A 160 -0.91 8.99 -19.59
N LEU A 161 -0.04 8.19 -20.21
CA LEU A 161 1.34 8.58 -20.45
C LEU A 161 1.45 9.48 -21.71
N SER A 162 2.40 10.41 -21.69
CA SER A 162 2.73 11.19 -22.88
C SER A 162 3.13 10.27 -24.03
N PRO A 163 2.76 10.58 -25.29
CA PRO A 163 3.23 9.85 -26.46
C PRO A 163 4.76 9.82 -26.61
N THR A 164 5.45 10.76 -25.96
CA THR A 164 6.91 10.86 -25.93
C THR A 164 7.54 10.26 -24.68
N PHE A 165 6.76 9.56 -23.86
CA PHE A 165 7.26 8.95 -22.63
C PHE A 165 8.25 7.82 -22.95
N ASP A 166 9.44 7.91 -22.37
CA ASP A 166 10.50 6.91 -22.51
C ASP A 166 10.75 6.21 -21.17
N PHE A 167 10.45 4.92 -21.13
CA PHE A 167 10.65 4.08 -19.93
C PHE A 167 12.13 3.97 -19.52
N SER A 168 13.06 4.15 -20.46
CA SER A 168 14.50 4.06 -20.16
C SER A 168 15.03 5.28 -19.41
N SER A 169 14.35 6.41 -19.52
CA SER A 169 14.71 7.69 -18.86
C SER A 169 13.87 7.99 -17.62
N ALA A 170 12.86 7.18 -17.34
CA ALA A 170 12.00 7.35 -16.18
C ALA A 170 12.76 6.97 -14.90
N THR A 171 13.11 7.98 -14.11
CA THR A 171 13.60 7.82 -12.75
C THR A 171 12.44 7.95 -11.80
N GLY A 172 12.17 6.88 -11.03
CA GLY A 172 11.18 6.89 -9.95
C GLY A 172 11.72 7.52 -8.68
#